data_dc85c97acbe62c093aae49284b7cfcc1
#
_entry.id   dc85c97acbe62c093aae49284b7cfcc1
#
_cell.length_a   1.000
_cell.length_b   1.000
_cell.length_c   1.000
_cell.angle_alpha   90.00
_cell.angle_beta   90.00
_cell.angle_gamma   90.00
#
_symmetry.space_group_name_H-M   'P 1'
#
loop_
_entity.id
_entity.type
_entity.pdbx_description
1 polymer ?
#
loop_
_entity_poly.entity_id
_entity_poly.type
_entity_poly.pdbx_seq_one_letter_code
_entity_poly.pdbx_strand_id
1 'polypeptide(L)'
;KGNISFVRVPVDGSSKMPDGHMDAIEPFDYDALRPFSVAYMPGYIANRYDEDCETCKARAERRMEESTISALRETVIDEYDDATVESKQLDYTWKDSNYALFPVWMLSTSWNGKSYLFAMNGQTGRMVGELPCSKPKLAIASVLFFVIGFVLSQILFMGENAFDPDYLTFDVEGILINIVAPLIIVIIADVLLVGQLKTANEATHADYYCGELDLTEKHDTFSHTETTVVMKDNKDD
;
A
#
# COMPACT_ATOMS: atom_id res chain seq x y z
N LYS A 1 -20.58 3.04 -17.19
CA LYS A 1 -21.33 2.34 -16.13
C LYS A 1 -21.10 0.86 -16.27
N GLY A 2 -21.19 0.13 -15.15
CA GLY A 2 -21.00 -1.31 -15.16
C GLY A 2 -21.52 -1.97 -13.89
N ASN A 3 -21.54 -3.27 -13.92
CA ASN A 3 -21.87 -4.11 -12.77
C ASN A 3 -20.65 -4.95 -12.39
N ILE A 4 -20.40 -5.06 -11.11
CA ILE A 4 -19.33 -5.89 -10.58
C ILE A 4 -19.89 -6.71 -9.42
N SER A 5 -19.49 -7.97 -9.32
CA SER A 5 -19.94 -8.85 -8.26
C SER A 5 -18.80 -9.15 -7.29
N PHE A 6 -19.12 -9.17 -6.02
CA PHE A 6 -18.17 -9.58 -4.97
C PHE A 6 -18.73 -10.82 -4.26
N VAL A 7 -17.87 -11.78 -4.02
CA VAL A 7 -18.27 -13.04 -3.39
C VAL A 7 -17.45 -13.29 -2.14
N ARG A 8 -18.14 -13.40 -1.00
CA ARG A 8 -17.53 -13.80 0.28
C ARG A 8 -16.43 -12.82 0.76
N VAL A 9 -16.69 -11.51 0.66
CA VAL A 9 -15.77 -10.49 1.21
C VAL A 9 -15.73 -10.64 2.73
N PRO A 10 -14.58 -10.98 3.33
CA PRO A 10 -14.48 -11.09 4.77
C PRO A 10 -14.38 -9.71 5.41
N VAL A 11 -14.94 -9.60 6.59
CA VAL A 11 -14.75 -8.44 7.46
C VAL A 11 -14.59 -8.95 8.88
N ASP A 12 -13.55 -8.49 9.57
CA ASP A 12 -13.40 -8.81 10.98
C ASP A 12 -14.57 -8.22 11.78
N GLY A 13 -15.18 -9.04 12.59
CA GLY A 13 -16.30 -8.66 13.44
C GLY A 13 -15.89 -8.46 14.89
N SER A 14 -14.61 -8.22 15.19
CA SER A 14 -14.11 -8.10 16.55
C SER A 14 -13.26 -6.86 16.76
N SER A 15 -13.72 -5.94 17.58
CA SER A 15 -12.97 -4.75 18.00
C SER A 15 -11.63 -5.04 18.70
N LYS A 16 -11.38 -6.30 19.09
CA LYS A 16 -10.14 -6.73 19.76
C LYS A 16 -9.01 -7.04 18.80
N MET A 17 -9.34 -7.29 17.53
CA MET A 17 -8.35 -7.56 16.48
C MET A 17 -8.11 -6.30 15.68
N PRO A 18 -6.86 -5.99 15.33
CA PRO A 18 -6.60 -4.85 14.44
C PRO A 18 -7.07 -5.17 13.02
N ASP A 19 -8.02 -4.41 12.52
CA ASP A 19 -8.62 -4.55 11.20
C ASP A 19 -7.57 -4.68 10.08
N GLY A 20 -6.59 -3.78 10.06
CA GLY A 20 -5.54 -3.79 9.05
C GLY A 20 -4.70 -5.07 9.05
N HIS A 21 -4.52 -5.74 10.21
CA HIS A 21 -3.84 -7.03 10.27
C HIS A 21 -4.74 -8.14 9.71
N MET A 22 -6.03 -8.11 10.02
CA MET A 22 -6.99 -9.11 9.54
C MET A 22 -7.17 -9.02 8.02
N ASP A 23 -7.31 -7.84 7.48
CA ASP A 23 -7.40 -7.61 6.04
C ASP A 23 -6.10 -8.01 5.31
N ALA A 24 -4.94 -7.68 5.89
CA ALA A 24 -3.65 -7.93 5.26
C ALA A 24 -3.23 -9.42 5.21
N ILE A 25 -3.80 -10.29 6.05
CA ILE A 25 -3.55 -11.74 5.99
C ILE A 25 -4.44 -12.49 5.00
N GLU A 26 -5.39 -11.84 4.36
CA GLU A 26 -6.23 -12.41 3.31
C GLU A 26 -5.40 -12.84 2.07
N PRO A 27 -5.90 -13.70 1.18
CA PRO A 27 -7.23 -14.32 1.22
C PRO A 27 -7.31 -15.57 2.11
N PHE A 28 -8.54 -15.90 2.51
CA PHE A 28 -8.87 -17.17 3.15
C PHE A 28 -9.47 -18.16 2.14
N ASP A 29 -9.22 -19.43 2.33
CA ASP A 29 -9.82 -20.50 1.54
C ASP A 29 -11.21 -20.83 2.09
N TYR A 30 -12.24 -20.38 1.39
CA TYR A 30 -13.64 -20.64 1.75
C TYR A 30 -14.11 -22.05 1.39
N ASP A 31 -13.44 -22.73 0.48
CA ASP A 31 -13.84 -24.09 0.08
C ASP A 31 -13.39 -25.13 1.13
N ALA A 32 -12.42 -24.75 1.95
CA ALA A 32 -12.01 -25.52 3.12
C ALA A 32 -12.96 -25.39 4.33
N LEU A 33 -13.94 -24.48 4.30
CA LEU A 33 -14.88 -24.30 5.41
C LEU A 33 -15.70 -25.57 5.69
N ARG A 34 -15.91 -25.82 6.98
CA ARG A 34 -16.73 -26.94 7.49
C ARG A 34 -17.86 -26.38 8.36
N PRO A 35 -18.99 -27.10 8.47
CA PRO A 35 -20.02 -26.73 9.44
C PRO A 35 -19.42 -26.60 10.83
N PHE A 36 -19.80 -25.53 11.54
CA PHE A 36 -19.27 -25.27 12.88
C PHE A 36 -19.58 -26.41 13.84
N SER A 37 -18.55 -26.84 14.56
CA SER A 37 -18.67 -27.79 15.67
C SER A 37 -17.74 -27.37 16.81
N VAL A 38 -18.23 -27.46 18.04
CA VAL A 38 -17.42 -27.20 19.25
C VAL A 38 -16.22 -28.17 19.32
N ALA A 39 -16.29 -29.31 18.66
CA ALA A 39 -15.18 -30.28 18.62
C ALA A 39 -13.92 -29.74 17.90
N TYR A 40 -14.03 -28.69 17.09
CA TYR A 40 -12.88 -28.03 16.45
C TYR A 40 -12.21 -26.97 17.33
N MET A 41 -12.79 -26.62 18.49
CA MET A 41 -12.29 -25.54 19.34
C MET A 41 -11.14 -25.92 20.30
N PRO A 42 -10.93 -27.20 20.71
CA PRO A 42 -9.84 -27.55 21.63
C PRO A 42 -8.47 -27.09 21.09
N GLY A 43 -7.77 -26.31 21.91
CA GLY A 43 -6.47 -25.74 21.55
C GLY A 43 -6.51 -24.36 20.87
N TYR A 44 -7.69 -23.83 20.56
CA TYR A 44 -7.88 -22.50 20.02
C TYR A 44 -8.55 -21.56 21.01
N ILE A 45 -8.21 -20.28 20.92
CA ILE A 45 -8.97 -19.22 21.59
C ILE A 45 -9.95 -18.68 20.55
N ALA A 46 -11.24 -18.94 20.76
CA ALA A 46 -12.27 -18.35 19.91
C ALA A 46 -12.57 -16.94 20.37
N ASN A 47 -12.46 -15.98 19.49
CA ASN A 47 -12.95 -14.65 19.71
C ASN A 47 -14.37 -14.55 19.15
N ARG A 48 -15.33 -14.14 20.02
CA ARG A 48 -16.69 -13.86 19.58
C ARG A 48 -16.74 -12.45 19.01
N TYR A 49 -17.46 -12.28 17.92
CA TYR A 49 -17.75 -10.95 17.37
C TYR A 49 -18.43 -10.05 18.41
N ASP A 50 -18.08 -8.78 18.39
CA ASP A 50 -18.64 -7.69 19.21
C ASP A 50 -19.00 -6.47 18.36
N GLU A 51 -18.77 -6.51 17.06
CA GLU A 51 -19.25 -5.54 16.10
C GLU A 51 -20.55 -6.03 15.43
N ASP A 52 -21.45 -5.09 15.15
CA ASP A 52 -22.71 -5.40 14.50
C ASP A 52 -22.56 -5.56 12.97
N CYS A 53 -23.56 -6.19 12.37
CA CYS A 53 -23.56 -6.47 10.94
C CYS A 53 -23.55 -5.18 10.08
N GLU A 54 -24.13 -4.11 10.55
CA GLU A 54 -24.20 -2.84 9.81
C GLU A 54 -22.83 -2.14 9.78
N THR A 55 -22.10 -2.18 10.90
CA THR A 55 -20.71 -1.70 10.96
C THR A 55 -19.82 -2.49 10.01
N CYS A 56 -19.94 -3.82 10.03
CA CYS A 56 -19.19 -4.70 9.12
C CYS A 56 -19.53 -4.44 7.65
N LYS A 57 -20.83 -4.23 7.32
CA LYS A 57 -21.25 -3.89 5.95
C LYS A 57 -20.64 -2.59 5.46
N ALA A 58 -20.68 -1.53 6.27
CA ALA A 58 -20.10 -0.24 5.89
C ALA A 58 -18.59 -0.35 5.58
N ARG A 59 -17.89 -1.24 6.29
CA ARG A 59 -16.47 -1.52 6.04
C ARG A 59 -16.28 -2.34 4.75
N ALA A 60 -17.12 -3.35 4.52
CA ALA A 60 -17.11 -4.11 3.27
C ALA A 60 -17.39 -3.23 2.06
N GLU A 61 -18.38 -2.32 2.14
CA GLU A 61 -18.75 -1.37 1.08
C GLU A 61 -17.56 -0.50 0.70
N ARG A 62 -16.81 0.04 1.67
CA ARG A 62 -15.62 0.84 1.41
C ARG A 62 -14.56 0.04 0.65
N ARG A 63 -14.29 -1.21 1.05
CA ARG A 63 -13.34 -2.08 0.38
C ARG A 63 -13.78 -2.44 -1.04
N MET A 64 -15.07 -2.74 -1.23
CA MET A 64 -15.65 -3.01 -2.56
C MET A 64 -15.65 -1.76 -3.44
N GLU A 65 -15.89 -0.59 -2.88
CA GLU A 65 -15.80 0.69 -3.61
C GLU A 65 -14.41 0.92 -4.19
N GLU A 66 -13.37 0.76 -3.37
CA GLU A 66 -11.98 0.94 -3.81
C GLU A 66 -11.61 -0.03 -4.92
N SER A 67 -11.98 -1.31 -4.80
CA SER A 67 -11.77 -2.30 -5.85
C SER A 67 -12.57 -2.00 -7.12
N THR A 68 -13.81 -1.52 -6.98
CA THR A 68 -14.66 -1.15 -8.13
C THR A 68 -14.04 0.03 -8.89
N ILE A 69 -13.55 1.03 -8.19
CA ILE A 69 -12.87 2.19 -8.77
C ILE A 69 -11.60 1.74 -9.50
N SER A 70 -10.81 0.86 -8.87
CA SER A 70 -9.60 0.31 -9.48
C SER A 70 -9.92 -0.45 -10.77
N ALA A 71 -10.89 -1.34 -10.74
CA ALA A 71 -11.33 -2.11 -11.91
C ALA A 71 -11.85 -1.21 -13.05
N LEU A 72 -12.63 -0.18 -12.72
CA LEU A 72 -13.10 0.80 -13.72
C LEU A 72 -11.93 1.61 -14.30
N ARG A 73 -10.97 1.99 -13.49
CA ARG A 73 -9.77 2.72 -13.92
C ARG A 73 -8.92 1.90 -14.88
N GLU A 74 -8.76 0.62 -14.64
CA GLU A 74 -8.05 -0.29 -15.53
C GLU A 74 -8.64 -0.34 -16.93
N THR A 75 -9.98 -0.16 -17.09
CA THR A 75 -10.62 -0.17 -18.39
C THR A 75 -10.34 1.07 -19.25
N VAL A 76 -9.74 2.12 -18.69
CA VAL A 76 -9.44 3.39 -19.39
C VAL A 76 -7.93 3.68 -19.47
N ILE A 77 -7.10 3.10 -18.60
CA ILE A 77 -5.65 3.33 -18.58
C ILE A 77 -4.97 2.92 -19.90
N ASP A 78 -5.49 1.89 -20.58
CA ASP A 78 -4.94 1.44 -21.87
C ASP A 78 -5.17 2.45 -23.00
N GLU A 79 -6.14 3.35 -22.85
CA GLU A 79 -6.52 4.34 -23.87
C GLU A 79 -6.01 5.75 -23.53
N TYR A 80 -5.75 6.06 -22.26
CA TYR A 80 -5.41 7.39 -21.75
C TYR A 80 -4.22 7.33 -20.76
N ASP A 81 -3.37 8.34 -20.79
CA ASP A 81 -2.16 8.43 -19.95
C ASP A 81 -2.50 8.57 -18.44
N ASP A 82 -3.62 9.18 -18.11
CA ASP A 82 -4.11 9.31 -16.72
C ASP A 82 -5.63 9.36 -16.65
N ALA A 83 -6.18 8.90 -15.54
CA ALA A 83 -7.62 8.89 -15.28
C ALA A 83 -7.91 9.30 -13.83
N THR A 84 -8.71 10.35 -13.68
CA THR A 84 -9.18 10.83 -12.38
C THR A 84 -10.69 10.63 -12.23
N VAL A 85 -11.13 10.29 -11.04
CA VAL A 85 -12.56 10.11 -10.73
C VAL A 85 -13.13 11.45 -10.27
N GLU A 86 -13.98 12.07 -11.10
CA GLU A 86 -14.64 13.33 -10.76
C GLU A 86 -15.90 13.11 -9.90
N SER A 87 -16.67 12.07 -10.22
CA SER A 87 -17.89 11.73 -9.48
C SER A 87 -18.12 10.23 -9.49
N LYS A 88 -18.74 9.73 -8.42
CA LYS A 88 -19.09 8.32 -8.28
C LYS A 88 -20.48 8.18 -7.70
N GLN A 89 -21.19 7.17 -8.19
CA GLN A 89 -22.44 6.70 -7.62
C GLN A 89 -22.41 5.18 -7.63
N LEU A 90 -22.58 4.57 -6.47
CA LEU A 90 -22.53 3.12 -6.27
C LEU A 90 -23.80 2.68 -5.57
N ASP A 91 -24.45 1.68 -6.14
CA ASP A 91 -25.64 1.05 -5.58
C ASP A 91 -25.30 -0.39 -5.19
N TYR A 92 -25.52 -0.75 -3.93
CA TYR A 92 -25.17 -2.07 -3.41
C TYR A 92 -26.42 -2.95 -3.27
N THR A 93 -26.31 -4.17 -3.77
CA THR A 93 -27.31 -5.22 -3.56
C THR A 93 -26.72 -6.34 -2.72
N TRP A 94 -27.10 -6.41 -1.48
CA TRP A 94 -26.66 -7.44 -0.55
C TRP A 94 -27.47 -8.71 -0.71
N LYS A 95 -26.78 -9.86 -0.61
CA LYS A 95 -27.42 -11.17 -0.49
C LYS A 95 -27.41 -11.61 0.97
N ASP A 96 -26.49 -12.47 1.33
CA ASP A 96 -26.42 -13.05 2.66
C ASP A 96 -25.17 -12.59 3.41
N SER A 97 -25.29 -12.43 4.73
CA SER A 97 -24.16 -12.22 5.64
C SER A 97 -24.08 -13.41 6.59
N ASN A 98 -22.96 -14.09 6.59
CA ASN A 98 -22.75 -15.29 7.40
C ASN A 98 -21.51 -15.15 8.27
N TYR A 99 -21.55 -15.78 9.46
CA TYR A 99 -20.36 -15.86 10.30
C TYR A 99 -19.48 -17.03 9.89
N ALA A 100 -18.17 -16.77 9.85
CA ALA A 100 -17.15 -17.79 9.67
C ALA A 100 -16.05 -17.63 10.72
N LEU A 101 -15.49 -18.73 11.19
CA LEU A 101 -14.32 -18.73 12.05
C LEU A 101 -13.13 -19.12 11.19
N PHE A 102 -12.14 -18.23 11.09
CA PHE A 102 -10.90 -18.47 10.38
C PHE A 102 -9.74 -18.69 11.36
N PRO A 103 -8.81 -19.59 11.04
CA PRO A 103 -7.64 -19.81 11.88
C PRO A 103 -6.64 -18.67 11.69
N VAL A 104 -6.39 -17.94 12.76
CA VAL A 104 -5.40 -16.85 12.79
C VAL A 104 -4.41 -17.11 13.93
N TRP A 105 -3.13 -17.05 13.61
CA TRP A 105 -2.08 -17.06 14.61
C TRP A 105 -1.72 -15.62 14.97
N MET A 106 -1.76 -15.32 16.28
CA MET A 106 -1.40 -14.00 16.78
C MET A 106 -0.15 -14.15 17.65
N LEU A 107 0.86 -13.35 17.34
CA LEU A 107 2.08 -13.27 18.12
C LEU A 107 2.28 -11.83 18.60
N SER A 108 2.28 -11.64 19.90
CA SER A 108 2.65 -10.38 20.51
C SER A 108 4.05 -10.51 21.14
N THR A 109 4.92 -9.59 20.80
CA THR A 109 6.26 -9.49 21.37
C THR A 109 6.55 -8.07 21.82
N SER A 110 7.51 -7.89 22.69
CA SER A 110 7.91 -6.57 23.16
C SER A 110 9.41 -6.34 22.93
N TRP A 111 9.75 -5.15 22.45
CA TRP A 111 11.14 -4.72 22.27
C TRP A 111 11.28 -3.23 22.62
N ASN A 112 12.24 -2.90 23.46
CA ASN A 112 12.46 -1.54 23.96
C ASN A 112 11.21 -0.86 24.54
N GLY A 113 10.38 -1.63 25.28
CA GLY A 113 9.16 -1.11 25.92
C GLY A 113 7.99 -0.89 24.96
N LYS A 114 8.11 -1.22 23.66
CA LYS A 114 7.04 -1.23 22.68
C LYS A 114 6.55 -2.66 22.42
N SER A 115 5.24 -2.83 22.32
CA SER A 115 4.61 -4.07 21.87
C SER A 115 4.50 -4.09 20.35
N TYR A 116 4.83 -5.24 19.76
CA TYR A 116 4.70 -5.51 18.33
C TYR A 116 3.78 -6.70 18.14
N LEU A 117 2.79 -6.52 17.30
CA LEU A 117 1.79 -7.54 17.01
C LEU A 117 2.02 -8.09 15.60
N PHE A 118 1.98 -9.40 15.48
CA PHE A 118 2.03 -10.12 14.22
C PHE A 118 0.80 -10.98 14.10
N ALA A 119 0.23 -11.04 12.91
CA ALA A 119 -0.86 -11.95 12.57
C ALA A 119 -0.43 -12.84 11.41
N MET A 120 -0.87 -14.11 11.42
CA MET A 120 -0.61 -15.05 10.34
C MET A 120 -1.89 -15.82 10.03
N ASN A 121 -2.21 -15.90 8.75
CA ASN A 121 -3.27 -16.74 8.25
C ASN A 121 -2.92 -18.21 8.46
N GLY A 122 -3.73 -18.92 9.21
CA GLY A 122 -3.49 -20.33 9.54
C GLY A 122 -3.71 -21.30 8.38
N GLN A 123 -4.31 -20.87 7.27
CA GLN A 123 -4.49 -21.67 6.06
C GLN A 123 -3.36 -21.48 5.06
N THR A 124 -2.95 -20.22 4.83
CA THR A 124 -1.97 -19.88 3.78
C THR A 124 -0.57 -19.64 4.30
N GLY A 125 -0.41 -19.39 5.60
CA GLY A 125 0.86 -19.00 6.22
C GLY A 125 1.26 -17.53 5.94
N ARG A 126 0.42 -16.74 5.27
CA ARG A 126 0.68 -15.32 5.03
C ARG A 126 0.75 -14.58 6.36
N MET A 127 1.86 -13.92 6.59
CA MET A 127 2.15 -13.24 7.85
C MET A 127 2.29 -11.75 7.64
N VAL A 128 1.76 -10.98 8.58
CA VAL A 128 1.83 -9.53 8.63
C VAL A 128 2.23 -9.04 10.00
N GLY A 129 2.84 -7.89 10.07
CA GLY A 129 3.27 -7.26 11.31
C GLY A 129 4.30 -6.17 11.04
N GLU A 130 4.64 -5.42 12.06
CA GLU A 130 5.67 -4.40 11.98
C GLU A 130 6.94 -4.86 12.67
N LEU A 131 8.08 -4.76 12.00
CA LEU A 131 9.37 -5.04 12.60
C LEU A 131 9.93 -3.79 13.30
N PRO A 132 10.57 -3.95 14.46
CA PRO A 132 11.17 -2.82 15.15
C PRO A 132 12.37 -2.25 14.40
N CYS A 133 12.35 -0.94 14.17
CA CYS A 133 13.49 -0.23 13.60
C CYS A 133 14.49 0.18 14.69
N SER A 134 15.75 -0.16 14.49
CA SER A 134 16.85 0.30 15.37
C SER A 134 17.33 1.68 14.94
N LYS A 135 16.91 2.72 15.67
CA LYS A 135 17.30 4.11 15.38
C LYS A 135 18.83 4.32 15.23
N PRO A 136 19.71 3.76 16.10
CA PRO A 136 21.15 3.95 15.92
C PRO A 136 21.69 3.27 14.66
N LYS A 137 21.16 2.08 14.29
CA LYS A 137 21.57 1.42 13.04
C LYS A 137 21.09 2.20 11.82
N LEU A 138 19.88 2.73 11.87
CA LEU A 138 19.35 3.59 10.80
C LEU A 138 20.22 4.84 10.64
N ALA A 139 20.57 5.53 11.73
CA ALA A 139 21.45 6.71 11.68
C ALA A 139 22.83 6.39 11.06
N ILE A 140 23.43 5.25 11.39
CA ILE A 140 24.68 4.82 10.77
C ILE A 140 24.48 4.56 9.25
N ALA A 141 23.39 3.91 8.87
CA ALA A 141 23.05 3.68 7.46
C ALA A 141 22.84 4.99 6.70
N SER A 142 22.11 5.96 7.29
CA SER A 142 21.88 7.28 6.69
C SER A 142 23.21 8.03 6.45
N VAL A 143 24.14 7.99 7.41
CA VAL A 143 25.47 8.59 7.22
C VAL A 143 26.23 7.89 6.09
N LEU A 144 26.18 6.56 6.02
CA LEU A 144 26.82 5.80 4.96
C LEU A 144 26.23 6.15 3.57
N PHE A 145 24.91 6.23 3.46
CA PHE A 145 24.24 6.63 2.22
C PHE A 145 24.56 8.06 1.82
N PHE A 146 24.70 8.97 2.80
CA PHE A 146 25.14 10.33 2.53
C PHE A 146 26.54 10.36 1.93
N VAL A 147 27.49 9.63 2.49
CA VAL A 147 28.87 9.56 1.97
C VAL A 147 28.88 8.96 0.56
N ILE A 148 28.16 7.87 0.34
CA ILE A 148 28.05 7.26 -0.98
C ILE A 148 27.40 8.22 -1.98
N GLY A 149 26.31 8.88 -1.60
CA GLY A 149 25.62 9.86 -2.42
C GLY A 149 26.50 11.06 -2.78
N PHE A 150 27.28 11.54 -1.81
CA PHE A 150 28.25 12.61 -2.02
C PHE A 150 29.31 12.21 -3.04
N VAL A 151 29.93 11.03 -2.88
CA VAL A 151 30.94 10.52 -3.83
C VAL A 151 30.34 10.37 -5.22
N LEU A 152 29.13 9.81 -5.33
CA LEU A 152 28.45 9.65 -6.61
C LEU A 152 28.12 11.00 -7.27
N SER A 153 27.66 11.98 -6.49
CA SER A 153 27.37 13.32 -7.01
C SER A 153 28.62 14.00 -7.54
N GLN A 154 29.76 13.87 -6.86
CA GLN A 154 31.04 14.40 -7.34
C GLN A 154 31.44 13.78 -8.70
N ILE A 155 31.38 12.46 -8.81
CA ILE A 155 31.75 11.75 -10.05
C ILE A 155 30.80 12.11 -11.20
N LEU A 156 29.50 12.19 -10.95
CA LEU A 156 28.50 12.43 -11.99
C LEU A 156 28.47 13.87 -12.48
N PHE A 157 28.61 14.83 -11.57
CA PHE A 157 28.43 16.26 -11.90
C PHE A 157 29.74 17.02 -12.15
N MET A 158 30.84 16.61 -11.51
CA MET A 158 32.14 17.28 -11.67
C MET A 158 33.14 16.53 -12.53
N GLY A 159 32.88 15.22 -12.83
CA GLY A 159 33.73 14.44 -13.73
C GLY A 159 35.21 14.46 -13.32
N GLU A 160 36.09 14.98 -14.19
CA GLU A 160 37.56 15.01 -13.96
C GLU A 160 37.95 15.95 -12.81
N ASN A 161 37.09 16.92 -12.44
CA ASN A 161 37.30 17.86 -11.34
C ASN A 161 36.70 17.36 -10.01
N ALA A 162 36.24 16.10 -9.97
CA ALA A 162 35.69 15.51 -8.74
C ALA A 162 36.75 15.57 -7.62
N PHE A 163 36.31 16.06 -6.42
CA PHE A 163 37.13 16.22 -5.23
C PHE A 163 38.20 17.34 -5.31
N ASP A 164 38.18 18.21 -6.33
CA ASP A 164 39.01 19.40 -6.36
C ASP A 164 38.43 20.44 -5.39
N PRO A 165 39.22 20.95 -4.41
CA PRO A 165 38.77 21.91 -3.41
C PRO A 165 38.21 23.21 -4.01
N ASP A 166 38.67 23.61 -5.20
CA ASP A 166 38.24 24.84 -5.86
C ASP A 166 36.80 24.74 -6.39
N TYR A 167 36.27 23.52 -6.59
CA TYR A 167 34.90 23.22 -7.02
C TYR A 167 33.95 22.88 -5.86
N LEU A 168 34.47 22.69 -4.62
CA LEU A 168 33.66 22.53 -3.41
C LEU A 168 33.15 23.90 -2.93
N THR A 169 32.35 24.56 -3.76
CA THR A 169 31.84 25.90 -3.49
C THR A 169 30.55 25.87 -2.69
N PHE A 170 30.26 26.97 -1.97
CA PHE A 170 28.99 27.19 -1.27
C PHE A 170 28.06 28.15 -2.03
N ASP A 171 28.27 28.29 -3.34
CA ASP A 171 27.29 28.93 -4.20
C ASP A 171 26.07 28.00 -4.44
N VAL A 172 25.08 28.48 -5.20
CA VAL A 172 23.82 27.71 -5.39
C VAL A 172 24.08 26.37 -6.06
N GLU A 173 24.98 26.30 -7.03
CA GLU A 173 25.31 25.04 -7.75
C GLU A 173 26.08 24.08 -6.83
N GLY A 174 27.05 24.56 -6.09
CA GLY A 174 27.80 23.78 -5.12
C GLY A 174 26.95 23.23 -3.99
N ILE A 175 26.00 24.01 -3.48
CA ILE A 175 25.02 23.52 -2.47
C ILE A 175 24.13 22.43 -3.06
N LEU A 176 23.64 22.60 -4.29
CA LEU A 176 22.82 21.58 -4.95
C LEU A 176 23.56 20.25 -5.12
N ILE A 177 24.79 20.28 -5.59
CA ILE A 177 25.58 19.09 -5.86
C ILE A 177 26.11 18.44 -4.56
N ASN A 178 26.66 19.25 -3.66
CA ASN A 178 27.39 18.74 -2.51
C ASN A 178 26.51 18.40 -1.30
N ILE A 179 25.31 18.99 -1.21
CA ILE A 179 24.42 18.81 -0.06
C ILE A 179 23.06 18.25 -0.47
N VAL A 180 22.37 18.87 -1.42
CA VAL A 180 20.99 18.53 -1.74
C VAL A 180 20.89 17.19 -2.45
N ALA A 181 21.75 16.92 -3.43
CA ALA A 181 21.72 15.65 -4.17
C ALA A 181 22.01 14.43 -3.26
N PRO A 182 23.07 14.42 -2.42
CA PRO A 182 23.29 13.34 -1.44
C PRO A 182 22.15 13.22 -0.44
N LEU A 183 21.57 14.33 0.02
CA LEU A 183 20.46 14.31 0.98
C LEU A 183 19.20 13.63 0.40
N ILE A 184 18.90 13.89 -0.87
CA ILE A 184 17.79 13.22 -1.57
C ILE A 184 18.03 11.70 -1.62
N ILE A 185 19.26 11.28 -1.92
CA ILE A 185 19.61 9.85 -1.94
C ILE A 185 19.40 9.21 -0.57
N VAL A 186 19.81 9.89 0.51
CA VAL A 186 19.57 9.42 1.89
C VAL A 186 18.08 9.26 2.18
N ILE A 187 17.29 10.28 1.86
CA ILE A 187 15.84 10.24 2.13
C ILE A 187 15.19 9.07 1.38
N ILE A 188 15.52 8.88 0.10
CA ILE A 188 14.99 7.75 -0.68
C ILE A 188 15.41 6.41 -0.08
N ALA A 189 16.70 6.26 0.27
CA ALA A 189 17.23 5.03 0.85
C ALA A 189 16.59 4.72 2.22
N ASP A 190 16.44 5.72 3.09
CA ASP A 190 15.81 5.54 4.40
C ASP A 190 14.33 5.19 4.29
N VAL A 191 13.58 5.82 3.37
CA VAL A 191 12.19 5.48 3.09
C VAL A 191 12.06 4.03 2.60
N LEU A 192 12.92 3.60 1.69
CA LEU A 192 12.93 2.22 1.19
C LEU A 192 13.28 1.21 2.29
N LEU A 193 14.31 1.49 3.11
CA LEU A 193 14.70 0.61 4.22
C LEU A 193 13.62 0.49 5.28
N VAL A 194 13.03 1.62 5.70
CA VAL A 194 11.94 1.61 6.70
C VAL A 194 10.69 0.97 6.13
N GLY A 195 10.39 1.19 4.84
CA GLY A 195 9.26 0.56 4.15
C GLY A 195 9.33 -0.96 4.16
N GLN A 196 10.53 -1.56 4.01
CA GLN A 196 10.72 -3.01 4.08
C GLN A 196 10.47 -3.61 5.47
N LEU A 197 10.47 -2.80 6.54
CA LEU A 197 10.16 -3.26 7.89
C LEU A 197 8.67 -3.40 8.16
N LYS A 198 7.83 -2.81 7.31
CA LYS A 198 6.38 -2.97 7.34
C LYS A 198 6.00 -4.16 6.47
N THR A 199 5.56 -5.24 7.09
CA THR A 199 5.08 -6.44 6.37
C THR A 199 3.57 -6.41 6.15
N ALA A 200 2.85 -5.52 6.82
CA ALA A 200 1.44 -5.27 6.60
C ALA A 200 1.28 -4.06 5.67
N ASN A 201 1.05 -4.30 4.40
CA ASN A 201 0.30 -3.35 3.61
C ASN A 201 -1.17 -3.56 3.99
N GLU A 202 -1.81 -2.54 4.50
CA GLU A 202 -3.25 -2.55 4.71
C GLU A 202 -3.89 -2.92 3.37
N ALA A 203 -4.45 -4.13 3.29
CA ALA A 203 -5.21 -4.53 2.12
C ALA A 203 -6.59 -3.88 2.26
N THR A 204 -6.71 -2.62 1.83
CA THR A 204 -7.98 -1.91 1.86
C THR A 204 -8.94 -2.41 0.78
N HIS A 205 -8.40 -3.07 -0.24
CA HIS A 205 -9.13 -3.57 -1.40
C HIS A 205 -9.76 -4.95 -1.20
N ALA A 206 -10.84 -5.23 -1.92
CA ALA A 206 -11.52 -6.53 -1.96
C ALA A 206 -11.22 -7.30 -3.26
N ASP A 207 -10.07 -7.06 -3.89
CA ASP A 207 -9.73 -7.56 -5.23
C ASP A 207 -9.74 -9.09 -5.32
N TYR A 208 -9.36 -9.79 -4.25
CA TYR A 208 -9.40 -11.27 -4.20
C TYR A 208 -10.82 -11.84 -4.31
N TYR A 209 -11.83 -11.03 -4.04
CA TYR A 209 -13.24 -11.44 -3.95
C TYR A 209 -14.09 -10.83 -5.08
N CYS A 210 -13.42 -10.09 -5.96
CA CYS A 210 -14.00 -9.39 -7.08
C CYS A 210 -14.19 -10.35 -8.25
N GLY A 211 -15.40 -10.33 -8.83
CA GLY A 211 -15.68 -10.97 -10.12
C GLY A 211 -15.31 -10.06 -11.29
N GLU A 212 -15.58 -10.53 -12.49
CA GLU A 212 -15.38 -9.76 -13.71
C GLU A 212 -16.29 -8.51 -13.74
N LEU A 213 -15.75 -7.39 -14.20
CA LEU A 213 -16.49 -6.15 -14.40
C LEU A 213 -17.25 -6.24 -15.73
N ASP A 214 -18.58 -6.21 -15.67
CA ASP A 214 -19.47 -6.12 -16.84
C ASP A 214 -19.78 -4.65 -17.13
N LEU A 215 -19.15 -4.11 -18.17
CA LEU A 215 -19.39 -2.74 -18.61
C LEU A 215 -20.67 -2.65 -19.43
N THR A 216 -21.69 -1.99 -18.89
CA THR A 216 -22.98 -1.79 -19.56
C THR A 216 -23.02 -0.53 -20.43
N GLU A 217 -22.22 0.48 -20.11
CA GLU A 217 -22.22 1.76 -20.82
C GLU A 217 -20.84 2.44 -20.71
N LYS A 218 -20.26 2.78 -21.87
CA LYS A 218 -19.02 3.58 -21.96
C LYS A 218 -19.29 4.74 -22.93
N HIS A 219 -19.08 5.97 -22.48
CA HIS A 219 -19.21 7.19 -23.27
C HIS A 219 -17.95 8.03 -23.14
N ASP A 220 -17.37 8.36 -24.28
CA ASP A 220 -16.25 9.29 -24.35
C ASP A 220 -16.75 10.63 -24.85
N THR A 221 -16.45 11.69 -24.13
CA THR A 221 -16.77 13.06 -24.52
C THR A 221 -15.50 13.88 -24.52
N PHE A 222 -15.14 14.38 -25.71
CA PHE A 222 -14.01 15.30 -25.82
C PHE A 222 -14.37 16.62 -25.14
N SER A 223 -13.53 17.08 -24.19
CA SER A 223 -13.79 18.34 -23.49
C SER A 223 -12.97 19.50 -24.09
N HIS A 224 -11.67 19.40 -24.18
CA HIS A 224 -10.81 20.45 -24.78
C HIS A 224 -9.38 19.91 -25.03
N THR A 225 -8.63 20.62 -25.84
CA THR A 225 -7.19 20.39 -26.02
C THR A 225 -6.42 21.54 -25.38
N GLU A 226 -5.53 21.24 -24.46
CA GLU A 226 -4.56 22.21 -23.95
C GLU A 226 -3.27 22.08 -24.74
N THR A 227 -2.88 23.14 -25.47
CA THR A 227 -1.65 23.13 -26.25
C THR A 227 -0.61 24.01 -25.56
N THR A 228 0.41 23.38 -25.01
CA THR A 228 1.57 24.09 -24.46
C THR A 228 2.59 24.32 -25.57
N VAL A 229 2.77 25.57 -26.00
CA VAL A 229 3.81 25.95 -26.94
C VAL A 229 5.12 26.21 -26.20
N VAL A 230 6.05 25.29 -26.28
CA VAL A 230 7.43 25.50 -25.77
C VAL A 230 8.21 26.21 -26.85
N MET A 231 8.47 27.50 -26.67
CA MET A 231 9.43 28.23 -27.53
C MET A 231 10.84 27.71 -27.24
N LYS A 232 11.42 27.05 -28.24
CA LYS A 232 12.83 26.68 -28.23
C LYS A 232 13.61 27.94 -28.59
N ASP A 233 14.30 28.54 -27.63
CA ASP A 233 15.24 29.62 -27.88
C ASP A 233 16.39 29.06 -28.73
N ASN A 234 16.38 29.35 -30.02
CA ASN A 234 17.54 29.13 -30.88
C ASN A 234 18.57 30.22 -30.50
N LYS A 235 19.48 29.89 -29.63
CA LYS A 235 20.76 30.59 -29.55
C LYS A 235 21.66 30.06 -30.66
N ASP A 236 21.46 30.57 -31.87
CA ASP A 236 22.49 30.65 -32.89
C ASP A 236 23.00 32.10 -32.87
N ASP A 237 24.17 32.31 -32.27
CA ASP A 237 25.31 33.15 -32.76
C ASP A 237 26.42 33.08 -31.71
#